data_25e70d109c2c8691680ea48d43b0ee6f
#
_entry.id   25e70d109c2c8691680ea48d43b0ee6f
#
_cell.length_a   1.000
_cell.length_b   1.000
_cell.length_c   1.000
_cell.angle_alpha   90.00
_cell.angle_beta   90.00
_cell.angle_gamma   90.00
#
_symmetry.space_group_name_H-M   'P 1'
#
loop_
_entity.id
_entity.type
_entity.pdbx_description
1 polymer ?
#
loop_
_entity_poly.entity_id
_entity_poly.type
_entity_poly.pdbx_seq_one_letter_code
_entity_poly.pdbx_strand_id
1 'polypeptide(L)'
;MFLLDVVLVVLAASMAVVIGRLVVGPTDADRAAALDLGFFVFLAALAVLAARLDAPDLLDLVLTGTLVSFLATVAMARLVHRRQR
;
A
#
# COMPACT_ATOMS: atom_id res chain seq x y z
N MET A 1 22.49 6.12 -2.93
CA MET A 1 21.68 5.92 -4.14
C MET A 1 21.44 4.45 -4.44
N PHE A 2 22.48 3.65 -4.38
CA PHE A 2 22.34 2.22 -4.64
C PHE A 2 21.32 1.55 -3.71
N LEU A 3 21.38 1.87 -2.42
CA LEU A 3 20.47 1.28 -1.45
C LEU A 3 19.01 1.64 -1.73
N LEU A 4 18.76 2.88 -2.11
CA LEU A 4 17.40 3.33 -2.44
C LEU A 4 16.88 2.62 -3.69
N ASP A 5 17.76 2.42 -4.68
CA ASP A 5 17.38 1.69 -5.89
C ASP A 5 17.01 0.24 -5.57
N VAL A 6 17.78 -0.42 -4.71
CA VAL A 6 17.49 -1.78 -4.30
C VAL A 6 16.15 -1.85 -3.57
N VAL A 7 15.90 -0.91 -2.68
CA VAL A 7 14.63 -0.87 -1.93
C VAL A 7 13.46 -0.68 -2.90
N LEU A 8 13.60 0.20 -3.90
CA LEU A 8 12.54 0.42 -4.87
C LEU A 8 12.24 -0.85 -5.67
N VAL A 9 13.27 -1.58 -6.06
CA VAL A 9 13.09 -2.85 -6.78
C VAL A 9 12.36 -3.86 -5.91
N VAL A 10 12.75 -3.97 -4.65
CA VAL A 10 12.09 -4.89 -3.71
C VAL A 10 10.62 -4.50 -3.52
N LEU A 11 10.35 -3.19 -3.39
CA LEU A 11 8.97 -2.73 -3.25
C LEU A 11 8.14 -3.01 -4.49
N ALA A 12 8.73 -2.86 -5.67
CA ALA A 12 8.04 -3.18 -6.92
C ALA A 12 7.70 -4.67 -7.00
N ALA A 13 8.62 -5.53 -6.59
CA ALA A 13 8.38 -6.97 -6.54
C ALA A 13 7.28 -7.30 -5.52
N SER A 14 7.31 -6.63 -4.38
CA SER A 14 6.28 -6.80 -3.35
C SER A 14 4.90 -6.41 -3.88
N MET A 15 4.84 -5.32 -4.63
CA MET A 15 3.58 -4.87 -5.23
C MET A 15 3.04 -5.91 -6.22
N ALA A 16 3.91 -6.52 -7.00
CA ALA A 16 3.49 -7.57 -7.94
C ALA A 16 2.86 -8.75 -7.20
N VAL A 17 3.45 -9.14 -6.07
CA VAL A 17 2.89 -10.21 -5.24
C VAL A 17 1.53 -9.80 -4.66
N VAL A 18 1.41 -8.56 -4.19
CA VAL A 18 0.15 -8.04 -3.67
C VAL A 18 -0.95 -8.07 -4.72
N ILE A 19 -0.64 -7.64 -5.94
CA ILE A 19 -1.60 -7.64 -7.03
C ILE A 19 -2.06 -9.06 -7.34
N GLY A 20 -1.14 -10.00 -7.37
CA GLY A 20 -1.48 -11.41 -7.56
C GLY A 20 -2.41 -11.92 -6.47
N ARG A 21 -2.15 -11.56 -5.23
CA ARG A 21 -2.97 -11.95 -4.11
C ARG A 21 -4.36 -11.34 -4.19
N LEU A 22 -4.42 -10.08 -4.64
CA LEU A 22 -5.69 -9.38 -4.81
C LEU A 22 -6.58 -10.08 -5.83
N VAL A 23 -5.98 -10.56 -6.93
CA VAL A 23 -6.73 -11.22 -7.99
C VAL A 23 -7.17 -12.63 -7.56
N VAL A 24 -6.32 -13.36 -6.86
CA VAL A 24 -6.53 -14.77 -6.53
C VAL A 24 -7.16 -14.97 -5.15
N GLY A 25 -7.20 -13.92 -4.33
CA GLY A 25 -7.71 -14.03 -2.96
C GLY A 25 -9.08 -14.70 -2.89
N PRO A 26 -9.22 -15.79 -2.13
CA PRO A 26 -10.47 -16.55 -2.11
C PRO A 26 -11.60 -15.88 -1.33
N THR A 27 -11.29 -14.98 -0.41
CA THR A 27 -12.31 -14.32 0.40
C THR A 27 -12.22 -12.81 0.29
N ASP A 28 -13.29 -12.13 0.64
CA ASP A 28 -13.29 -10.66 0.69
C ASP A 28 -12.29 -10.13 1.71
N ALA A 29 -12.14 -10.84 2.82
CA ALA A 29 -11.17 -10.45 3.85
C ALA A 29 -9.74 -10.51 3.32
N ASP A 30 -9.41 -11.56 2.54
CA ASP A 30 -8.09 -11.68 1.93
C ASP A 30 -7.83 -10.54 0.94
N ARG A 31 -8.83 -10.18 0.16
CA ARG A 31 -8.71 -9.09 -0.79
C ARG A 31 -8.56 -7.75 -0.08
N ALA A 32 -9.30 -7.54 1.00
CA ALA A 32 -9.17 -6.31 1.79
C ALA A 32 -7.78 -6.19 2.38
N ALA A 33 -7.24 -7.29 2.92
CA ALA A 33 -5.88 -7.30 3.45
C ALA A 33 -4.85 -7.01 2.37
N ALA A 34 -5.05 -7.57 1.17
CA ALA A 34 -4.13 -7.33 0.05
C ALA A 34 -4.17 -5.87 -0.38
N LEU A 35 -5.35 -5.25 -0.41
CA LEU A 35 -5.48 -3.83 -0.73
C LEU A 35 -4.76 -2.96 0.28
N ASP A 36 -4.91 -3.27 1.56
CA ASP A 36 -4.24 -2.54 2.63
C ASP A 36 -2.73 -2.63 2.50
N LEU A 37 -2.23 -3.83 2.28
CA LEU A 37 -0.79 -4.05 2.07
C LEU A 37 -0.32 -3.31 0.81
N GLY A 38 -1.12 -3.33 -0.25
CA GLY A 38 -0.81 -2.62 -1.49
C GLY A 38 -0.67 -1.13 -1.27
N PHE A 39 -1.58 -0.54 -0.52
CA PHE A 39 -1.49 0.87 -0.15
C PHE A 39 -0.22 1.15 0.63
N PHE A 40 0.09 0.31 1.61
CA PHE A 40 1.28 0.47 2.42
C PHE A 40 2.55 0.41 1.56
N VAL A 41 2.64 -0.56 0.66
CA VAL A 41 3.79 -0.70 -0.24
C VAL A 41 3.90 0.51 -1.15
N PHE A 42 2.77 1.00 -1.67
CA PHE A 42 2.74 2.18 -2.53
C PHE A 42 3.27 3.41 -1.79
N LEU A 43 2.80 3.62 -0.56
CA LEU A 43 3.24 4.77 0.25
C LEU A 43 4.71 4.64 0.61
N ALA A 44 5.18 3.43 0.90
CA ALA A 44 6.60 3.19 1.17
C ALA A 44 7.44 3.53 -0.07
N ALA A 45 6.96 3.15 -1.26
CA ALA A 45 7.65 3.47 -2.50
C ALA A 45 7.71 4.97 -2.73
N LEU A 46 6.63 5.69 -2.46
CA LEU A 46 6.61 7.14 -2.57
C LEU A 46 7.60 7.78 -1.60
N ALA A 47 7.66 7.27 -0.37
CA ALA A 47 8.58 7.80 0.64
C ALA A 47 10.03 7.60 0.21
N VAL A 48 10.37 6.42 -0.30
CA VAL A 48 11.72 6.12 -0.79
C VAL A 48 12.04 6.99 -2.00
N LEU A 49 11.08 7.16 -2.91
CA LEU A 49 11.26 8.01 -4.09
C LEU A 49 11.48 9.46 -3.70
N ALA A 50 10.76 9.95 -2.69
CA ALA A 50 10.95 11.30 -2.17
C ALA A 50 12.37 11.49 -1.65
N ALA A 51 12.90 10.50 -0.94
CA ALA A 51 14.27 10.56 -0.44
C ALA A 51 15.28 10.52 -1.58
N ARG A 52 15.03 9.68 -2.59
CA ARG A 52 15.94 9.54 -3.72
C ARG A 52 16.00 10.82 -4.57
N LEU A 53 14.85 11.43 -4.81
CA LEU A 53 14.75 12.63 -5.64
C LEU A 53 14.96 13.91 -4.85
N ASP A 54 15.10 13.80 -3.53
CA ASP A 54 15.21 14.97 -2.65
C ASP A 54 14.05 15.93 -2.89
N ALA A 55 12.84 15.37 -2.93
CA ALA A 55 11.61 16.09 -3.22
C ALA A 55 10.67 16.07 -2.00
N PRO A 56 10.79 17.06 -1.11
CA PRO A 56 9.99 17.06 0.13
C PRO A 56 8.49 17.18 -0.13
N ASP A 57 8.08 17.68 -1.28
CA ASP A 57 6.66 17.78 -1.63
C ASP A 57 5.98 16.42 -1.67
N LEU A 58 6.72 15.37 -2.00
CA LEU A 58 6.16 14.01 -2.04
C LEU A 58 5.82 13.52 -0.64
N LEU A 59 6.45 14.07 0.39
CA LEU A 59 6.14 13.68 1.78
C LEU A 59 4.74 14.11 2.18
N ASP A 60 4.27 15.24 1.67
CA ASP A 60 2.89 15.67 1.90
C ASP A 60 1.91 14.67 1.29
N LEU A 61 2.24 14.17 0.12
CA LEU A 61 1.43 13.16 -0.54
C LEU A 61 1.41 11.86 0.27
N VAL A 62 2.55 11.48 0.85
CA VAL A 62 2.65 10.29 1.71
C VAL A 62 1.78 10.45 2.95
N LEU A 63 1.82 11.62 3.59
CA LEU A 63 0.99 11.90 4.76
C LEU A 63 -0.50 11.80 4.43
N THR A 64 -0.90 12.46 3.36
CA THR A 64 -2.30 12.42 2.90
C THR A 64 -2.72 10.99 2.57
N GLY A 65 -1.86 10.27 1.86
CA GLY A 65 -2.12 8.88 1.51
C GLY A 65 -2.25 7.98 2.72
N THR A 66 -1.45 8.22 3.75
CA THR A 66 -1.51 7.45 4.99
C THR A 66 -2.87 7.63 5.68
N LEU A 67 -3.35 8.87 5.73
CA LEU A 67 -4.66 9.15 6.31
C LEU A 67 -5.77 8.48 5.51
N VAL A 68 -5.72 8.59 4.18
CA VAL A 68 -6.71 7.97 3.30
C VAL A 68 -6.66 6.46 3.45
N SER A 69 -5.47 5.88 3.53
CA SER A 69 -5.30 4.44 3.72
C SER A 69 -5.93 3.97 5.02
N PHE A 70 -5.72 4.73 6.10
CA PHE A 70 -6.32 4.41 7.39
C PHE A 70 -7.86 4.41 7.30
N LEU A 71 -8.42 5.46 6.69
CA LEU A 71 -9.86 5.55 6.53
C LEU A 71 -10.39 4.42 5.65
N ALA A 72 -9.68 4.09 4.58
CA ALA A 72 -10.08 3.01 3.69
C ALA A 72 -10.05 1.67 4.42
N THR A 73 -9.03 1.43 5.23
CA THR A 73 -8.91 0.19 6.00
C THR A 73 -10.07 0.04 6.98
N VAL A 74 -10.42 1.12 7.68
CA VAL A 74 -11.54 1.09 8.61
C VAL A 74 -12.84 0.83 7.87
N ALA A 75 -13.05 1.50 6.73
CA ALA A 75 -14.25 1.31 5.93
C ALA A 75 -14.36 -0.13 5.42
N MET A 76 -13.25 -0.68 4.93
CA MET A 76 -13.24 -2.07 4.44
C MET A 76 -13.50 -3.06 5.57
N ALA A 77 -12.92 -2.81 6.74
CA ALA A 77 -13.13 -3.67 7.89
C ALA A 77 -14.61 -3.71 8.29
N ARG A 78 -15.26 -2.54 8.27
CA ARG A 78 -16.68 -2.47 8.57
C ARG A 78 -17.52 -3.18 7.52
N LEU A 79 -17.17 -3.03 6.26
CA LEU A 79 -17.89 -3.65 5.16
C LEU A 79 -17.80 -5.17 5.23
N VAL A 80 -16.61 -5.69 5.48
CA VAL A 80 -16.40 -7.14 5.63
C VAL A 80 -17.16 -7.66 6.84
N HIS A 81 -17.15 -6.95 7.95
CA HIS A 81 -17.86 -7.34 9.15
C HIS A 81 -19.38 -7.39 8.89
N ARG A 82 -19.91 -6.43 8.16
CA ARG A 82 -21.33 -6.43 7.80
C ARG A 82 -21.71 -7.62 6.94
N ARG A 83 -20.85 -7.99 6.01
CA ARG A 83 -21.12 -9.11 5.11
C ARG A 83 -21.15 -10.44 5.82
N GLN A 84 -20.41 -10.56 6.92
CA GLN A 84 -20.36 -11.80 7.67
C GLN A 84 -21.57 -12.01 8.60
N ARG A 85 -22.42 -11.01 8.69
CA ARG A 85 -23.67 -11.14 9.41
C ARG A 85 -24.69 -11.86 8.55
#